data_2efeaab64b00cbc0b0b2e4b095da003d
#
_entry.id   2efeaab64b00cbc0b0b2e4b095da003d
#
_cell.length_a   1.000
_cell.length_b   1.000
_cell.length_c   1.000
_cell.angle_alpha   90.00
_cell.angle_beta   90.00
_cell.angle_gamma   90.00
#
_symmetry.space_group_name_H-M   'P 1'
#
loop_
_entity.id
_entity.type
_entity.pdbx_description
1 polymer ?
#
loop_
_entity_poly.entity_id
_entity_poly.type
_entity_poly.pdbx_seq_one_letter_code
_entity_poly.pdbx_strand_id
1 'polypeptide(L)'
;MVIRSRSLLLSWAVAIAILGTVTHSWAEAPKKSLEDELPRIPPVEPDKALATFTLQHGFRLQLVASEPLVADPVDACFDADGRLYVAQMHGYPFSQEPTRLNPKGGGKPDAGIVRLLEDTDGDGRFDRSVKFADKIRWPTSVCCYDGGVFVLAPPKLHYFKDTTGEGVADIRRDVLTGFGRENVQSVANNLKWGLDNRITLAAGRNGGKLSHKGQTVITLGGKDISFDPRTIDVRALTGGVQFGNSFDAWGNRFVCSNSNHIQHIVLPRRYLSRRPGLSPPAAIRSIAAGGAAAPVFRKSSAEPWRIVRTRRRVSDPRVKARLPRTEQFAIGFFTSATSVTIYNGNAYPEAFRGNAFIGDVGGNLVHRKTMTPAGPSFIARRADQKVEFIASTDNWFRPVNFVNGPDGAIYVLDMYRETIEHPYSVPEDIKKFLRLESGDDRGRIYRLIPRSGSNPSL
;
A
#
# COMPACT_ATOMS: atom_id res chain seq x y z
N MET A 1 -49.04 71.78 30.12
CA MET A 1 -50.32 71.34 30.61
C MET A 1 -50.07 70.00 31.30
N VAL A 2 -49.61 70.03 32.55
CA VAL A 2 -50.32 69.96 33.85
C VAL A 2 -51.36 68.81 33.82
N ILE A 3 -51.17 67.76 34.56
CA ILE A 3 -51.70 67.43 35.88
C ILE A 3 -51.42 65.98 36.26
N ARG A 4 -50.69 65.78 37.38
CA ARG A 4 -50.95 65.03 38.64
C ARG A 4 -51.17 63.50 38.55
N SER A 5 -50.27 62.75 39.10
CA SER A 5 -50.27 62.17 40.48
C SER A 5 -51.47 61.35 40.94
N ARG A 6 -51.21 60.10 41.32
CA ARG A 6 -51.59 59.54 42.62
C ARG A 6 -50.85 58.25 42.94
N SER A 7 -50.31 58.32 44.15
CA SER A 7 -49.70 57.22 44.89
C SER A 7 -50.76 56.22 45.39
N LEU A 8 -50.42 54.92 45.48
CA LEU A 8 -51.03 54.01 46.45
C LEU A 8 -49.95 52.99 46.88
N LEU A 9 -49.59 53.12 48.14
CA LEU A 9 -48.89 52.13 48.94
C LEU A 9 -49.80 50.91 49.15
N LEU A 10 -49.25 49.68 49.06
CA LEU A 10 -49.61 48.58 49.98
C LEU A 10 -48.66 47.40 49.91
N SER A 11 -48.14 47.18 51.09
CA SER A 11 -47.90 45.87 51.75
C SER A 11 -46.83 44.90 51.23
N TRP A 12 -45.80 44.77 51.99
CA TRP A 12 -44.79 43.76 52.01
C TRP A 12 -45.36 42.38 52.39
N ALA A 13 -45.18 41.35 51.58
CA ALA A 13 -45.20 39.98 52.01
C ALA A 13 -43.85 39.37 51.71
N VAL A 14 -43.06 39.05 52.73
CA VAL A 14 -41.81 38.37 52.68
C VAL A 14 -42.07 36.87 52.42
N ALA A 15 -41.80 36.39 51.21
CA ALA A 15 -41.73 34.99 50.91
C ALA A 15 -40.26 34.58 50.84
N ILE A 16 -39.79 33.93 51.90
CA ILE A 16 -38.45 33.29 51.93
C ILE A 16 -38.53 32.06 51.02
N ALA A 17 -38.04 32.18 49.78
CA ALA A 17 -37.80 31.05 48.89
C ALA A 17 -36.47 30.42 49.29
N ILE A 18 -36.53 29.23 49.85
CA ILE A 18 -35.37 28.37 50.05
C ILE A 18 -34.92 27.89 48.69
N LEU A 19 -33.93 28.56 48.07
CA LEU A 19 -33.20 28.06 46.92
C LEU A 19 -32.32 26.87 47.38
N GLY A 20 -32.88 25.67 47.27
CA GLY A 20 -32.08 24.46 47.27
C GLY A 20 -31.15 24.45 46.06
N THR A 21 -29.87 24.74 46.24
CA THR A 21 -28.84 24.53 45.23
C THR A 21 -28.69 23.03 44.99
N VAL A 22 -29.38 22.53 43.94
CA VAL A 22 -29.12 21.22 43.39
C VAL A 22 -27.77 21.32 42.68
N THR A 23 -26.69 21.00 43.38
CA THR A 23 -25.39 20.76 42.77
C THR A 23 -25.49 19.50 41.94
N HIS A 24 -25.74 19.64 40.63
CA HIS A 24 -25.54 18.58 39.69
C HIS A 24 -24.01 18.31 39.66
N SER A 25 -23.59 17.36 40.46
CA SER A 25 -22.27 16.74 40.29
C SER A 25 -22.28 16.05 38.91
N TRP A 26 -21.74 16.72 37.92
CA TRP A 26 -21.35 16.07 36.68
C TRP A 26 -20.25 15.09 37.05
N ALA A 27 -20.62 13.86 37.38
CA ALA A 27 -19.65 12.78 37.50
C ALA A 27 -18.93 12.69 36.14
N GLU A 28 -17.66 13.07 36.08
CA GLU A 28 -16.84 12.80 34.89
C GLU A 28 -17.02 11.33 34.57
N ALA A 29 -17.47 11.04 33.34
CA ALA A 29 -17.56 9.66 32.88
C ALA A 29 -16.21 8.97 33.09
N PRO A 30 -16.18 7.77 33.67
CA PRO A 30 -14.93 7.10 34.00
C PRO A 30 -14.06 7.05 32.75
N LYS A 31 -12.82 7.53 32.87
CA LYS A 31 -11.84 7.48 31.78
C LYS A 31 -11.69 6.03 31.37
N LYS A 32 -12.03 5.70 30.12
CA LYS A 32 -11.85 4.36 29.56
C LYS A 32 -10.39 3.93 29.74
N SER A 33 -10.17 2.68 30.12
CA SER A 33 -8.83 2.09 30.12
C SER A 33 -8.28 2.07 28.68
N LEU A 34 -6.97 1.97 28.53
CA LEU A 34 -6.39 1.85 27.18
C LEU A 34 -6.83 0.55 26.49
N GLU A 35 -7.11 -0.49 27.25
CA GLU A 35 -7.66 -1.77 26.77
C GLU A 35 -9.06 -1.56 26.19
N ASP A 36 -9.94 -0.85 26.88
CA ASP A 36 -11.30 -0.54 26.40
C ASP A 36 -11.28 0.35 25.13
N GLU A 37 -10.23 1.14 24.96
CA GLU A 37 -10.06 2.01 23.79
C GLU A 37 -9.46 1.26 22.56
N LEU A 38 -8.91 0.06 22.75
CA LEU A 38 -8.19 -0.71 21.73
C LEU A 38 -8.83 -2.08 21.48
N PRO A 39 -10.15 -2.16 21.20
CA PRO A 39 -10.79 -3.43 20.86
C PRO A 39 -10.18 -4.01 19.59
N ARG A 40 -10.12 -5.35 19.54
CA ARG A 40 -9.71 -6.09 18.34
C ARG A 40 -10.84 -6.06 17.32
N ILE A 41 -10.48 -6.00 16.04
CA ILE A 41 -11.42 -6.05 14.92
C ILE A 41 -11.37 -7.46 14.34
N PRO A 42 -12.49 -8.22 14.33
CA PRO A 42 -12.49 -9.55 13.75
C PRO A 42 -12.35 -9.49 12.21
N PRO A 43 -11.75 -10.52 11.58
CA PRO A 43 -11.74 -10.65 10.13
C PRO A 43 -13.12 -11.00 9.58
N VAL A 44 -13.31 -10.72 8.29
CA VAL A 44 -14.45 -11.20 7.50
C VAL A 44 -13.99 -12.42 6.71
N GLU A 45 -14.76 -13.51 6.74
CA GLU A 45 -14.40 -14.74 6.01
C GLU A 45 -14.54 -14.56 4.48
N PRO A 46 -13.81 -15.35 3.65
CA PRO A 46 -13.75 -15.15 2.21
C PRO A 46 -15.11 -15.18 1.49
N ASP A 47 -16.02 -16.01 1.93
CA ASP A 47 -17.39 -16.14 1.39
C ASP A 47 -18.23 -14.87 1.58
N LYS A 48 -17.92 -14.07 2.58
CA LYS A 48 -18.59 -12.80 2.90
C LYS A 48 -17.82 -11.55 2.42
N ALA A 49 -16.59 -11.74 1.95
CA ALA A 49 -15.69 -10.63 1.62
C ALA A 49 -16.28 -9.68 0.58
N LEU A 50 -16.87 -10.22 -0.49
CA LEU A 50 -17.40 -9.40 -1.59
C LEU A 50 -18.55 -8.47 -1.15
N ALA A 51 -19.29 -8.82 -0.11
CA ALA A 51 -20.38 -8.00 0.43
C ALA A 51 -19.88 -6.73 1.16
N THR A 52 -18.59 -6.68 1.52
CA THR A 52 -17.99 -5.51 2.20
C THR A 52 -17.64 -4.38 1.26
N PHE A 53 -17.62 -4.62 -0.06
CA PHE A 53 -17.14 -3.67 -1.05
C PHE A 53 -18.22 -2.78 -1.65
N THR A 54 -17.89 -1.51 -1.77
CA THR A 54 -18.58 -0.56 -2.65
C THR A 54 -17.65 -0.24 -3.82
N LEU A 55 -18.13 -0.41 -5.04
CA LEU A 55 -17.38 -0.16 -6.26
C LEU A 55 -18.03 0.93 -7.10
N GLN A 56 -17.22 1.56 -7.96
CA GLN A 56 -17.71 2.42 -9.01
C GLN A 56 -18.68 1.65 -9.93
N HIS A 57 -19.75 2.34 -10.36
CA HIS A 57 -20.75 1.76 -11.25
C HIS A 57 -20.13 1.14 -12.50
N GLY A 58 -20.66 0.01 -12.94
CA GLY A 58 -20.21 -0.71 -14.13
C GLY A 58 -19.10 -1.73 -13.87
N PHE A 59 -18.64 -1.90 -12.64
CA PHE A 59 -17.61 -2.89 -12.24
C PHE A 59 -18.10 -3.82 -11.13
N ARG A 60 -17.46 -4.99 -11.08
CA ARG A 60 -17.56 -5.95 -9.96
C ARG A 60 -16.19 -6.52 -9.63
N LEU A 61 -16.01 -6.96 -8.39
CA LEU A 61 -14.88 -7.79 -7.99
C LEU A 61 -15.27 -9.26 -8.08
N GLN A 62 -14.29 -10.07 -8.47
CA GLN A 62 -14.31 -11.52 -8.35
C GLN A 62 -13.18 -11.92 -7.41
N LEU A 63 -13.45 -12.71 -6.39
CA LEU A 63 -12.44 -13.31 -5.53
C LEU A 63 -11.86 -14.49 -6.30
N VAL A 64 -10.59 -14.37 -6.76
CA VAL A 64 -9.94 -15.38 -7.61
C VAL A 64 -8.98 -16.27 -6.83
N ALA A 65 -8.51 -15.84 -5.68
CA ALA A 65 -7.78 -16.66 -4.71
C ALA A 65 -7.97 -16.12 -3.31
N SER A 66 -8.01 -16.99 -2.32
CA SER A 66 -8.04 -16.64 -0.90
C SER A 66 -7.26 -17.69 -0.11
N GLU A 67 -7.17 -17.48 1.19
CA GLU A 67 -6.66 -18.50 2.11
C GLU A 67 -7.45 -19.81 1.98
N PRO A 68 -6.81 -21.00 1.96
CA PRO A 68 -5.39 -21.26 2.18
C PRO A 68 -4.52 -21.24 0.91
N LEU A 69 -5.07 -20.97 -0.28
CA LEU A 69 -4.30 -20.96 -1.54
C LEU A 69 -3.24 -19.85 -1.56
N VAL A 70 -3.55 -18.72 -0.94
CA VAL A 70 -2.66 -17.56 -0.85
C VAL A 70 -2.74 -16.94 0.54
N ALA A 71 -1.61 -16.44 1.05
CA ALA A 71 -1.52 -15.66 2.27
C ALA A 71 -0.45 -14.58 2.15
N ASP A 72 -0.63 -13.41 2.78
CA ASP A 72 0.31 -12.28 2.74
C ASP A 72 0.80 -11.88 1.33
N PRO A 73 -0.03 -11.85 0.28
CA PRO A 73 0.42 -11.48 -1.05
C PRO A 73 0.88 -10.01 -1.10
N VAL A 74 2.06 -9.75 -1.66
CA VAL A 74 2.61 -8.37 -1.78
C VAL A 74 2.94 -7.97 -3.21
N ASP A 75 3.24 -8.93 -4.08
CA ASP A 75 3.41 -8.73 -5.53
C ASP A 75 3.12 -10.03 -6.26
N ALA A 76 2.78 -9.92 -7.55
CA ALA A 76 2.56 -11.08 -8.39
C ALA A 76 2.90 -10.79 -9.85
N CYS A 77 3.19 -11.84 -10.62
CA CYS A 77 3.35 -11.76 -12.08
C CYS A 77 2.79 -13.01 -12.75
N PHE A 78 2.16 -12.81 -13.89
CA PHE A 78 1.75 -13.89 -14.77
C PHE A 78 2.91 -14.36 -15.64
N ASP A 79 2.97 -15.64 -15.91
CA ASP A 79 3.84 -16.18 -16.94
C ASP A 79 3.12 -16.27 -18.32
N ALA A 80 3.79 -16.84 -19.30
CA ALA A 80 3.26 -16.98 -20.65
C ALA A 80 2.08 -17.95 -20.76
N ASP A 81 1.92 -18.85 -19.79
CA ASP A 81 0.88 -19.87 -19.73
C ASP A 81 -0.33 -19.42 -18.88
N GLY A 82 -0.33 -18.16 -18.41
CA GLY A 82 -1.41 -17.61 -17.58
C GLY A 82 -1.35 -17.99 -16.11
N ARG A 83 -0.29 -18.70 -15.66
CA ARG A 83 -0.09 -19.06 -14.27
C ARG A 83 0.41 -17.86 -13.46
N LEU A 84 0.01 -17.74 -12.21
CA LEU A 84 0.31 -16.59 -11.37
C LEU A 84 1.33 -16.92 -10.28
N TYR A 85 2.52 -16.32 -10.39
CA TYR A 85 3.52 -16.35 -9.32
C TYR A 85 3.23 -15.25 -8.31
N VAL A 86 3.13 -15.59 -7.02
CA VAL A 86 2.78 -14.67 -5.94
C VAL A 86 3.86 -14.64 -4.88
N ALA A 87 4.43 -13.47 -4.63
CA ALA A 87 5.32 -13.22 -3.49
C ALA A 87 4.48 -13.08 -2.21
N GLN A 88 4.72 -13.96 -1.23
CA GLN A 88 4.06 -13.97 0.08
C GLN A 88 5.05 -13.55 1.16
N MET A 89 4.83 -12.37 1.76
CA MET A 89 5.76 -11.76 2.71
C MET A 89 5.48 -12.19 4.15
N HIS A 90 5.47 -13.51 4.39
CA HIS A 90 5.35 -14.04 5.74
C HIS A 90 6.47 -13.50 6.66
N GLY A 91 6.14 -13.28 7.93
CA GLY A 91 7.04 -12.66 8.90
C GLY A 91 7.01 -11.14 8.92
N TYR A 92 6.22 -10.48 8.03
CA TYR A 92 5.95 -9.05 8.19
C TYR A 92 5.21 -8.80 9.52
N PRO A 93 5.53 -7.74 10.30
CA PRO A 93 6.48 -6.66 9.98
C PRO A 93 7.85 -6.80 10.66
N PHE A 94 8.18 -7.93 11.28
CA PHE A 94 9.38 -8.07 12.08
C PHE A 94 10.56 -8.64 11.29
N SER A 95 11.74 -8.02 11.45
CA SER A 95 12.99 -8.62 10.98
C SER A 95 13.45 -9.71 11.95
N GLN A 96 14.06 -10.75 11.42
CA GLN A 96 14.74 -11.76 12.24
C GLN A 96 15.90 -11.16 13.03
N GLU A 97 16.72 -10.37 12.35
CA GLU A 97 17.90 -9.72 12.93
C GLU A 97 17.51 -8.33 13.49
N PRO A 98 18.18 -7.87 14.56
CA PRO A 98 18.02 -6.50 15.01
C PRO A 98 18.33 -5.49 13.91
N THR A 99 17.50 -4.47 13.77
CA THR A 99 17.76 -3.31 12.94
C THR A 99 17.65 -2.04 13.78
N ARG A 100 18.11 -0.91 13.27
CA ARG A 100 17.97 0.37 13.96
C ARG A 100 16.50 0.69 14.29
N LEU A 101 15.57 0.31 13.43
CA LEU A 101 14.14 0.55 13.59
C LEU A 101 13.39 -0.61 14.27
N ASN A 102 14.03 -1.76 14.41
CA ASN A 102 13.54 -2.90 15.19
C ASN A 102 14.71 -3.51 16.00
N PRO A 103 15.15 -2.84 17.09
CA PRO A 103 16.34 -3.26 17.84
C PRO A 103 16.26 -4.64 18.47
N LYS A 104 15.06 -5.17 18.66
CA LYS A 104 14.86 -6.50 19.26
C LYS A 104 14.93 -7.63 18.23
N GLY A 105 14.73 -7.33 16.94
CA GLY A 105 14.56 -8.37 15.93
C GLY A 105 13.36 -9.27 16.24
N GLY A 106 13.55 -10.61 16.16
CA GLY A 106 12.59 -11.60 16.67
C GLY A 106 11.53 -12.06 15.65
N GLY A 107 11.63 -11.64 14.38
CA GLY A 107 10.76 -12.13 13.33
C GLY A 107 11.06 -13.58 12.93
N LYS A 108 10.09 -14.22 12.27
CA LYS A 108 10.23 -15.58 11.74
C LYS A 108 11.35 -15.60 10.68
N PRO A 109 12.37 -16.47 10.83
CA PRO A 109 13.46 -16.54 9.87
C PRO A 109 12.96 -17.10 8.53
N ASP A 110 13.33 -16.42 7.43
CA ASP A 110 13.15 -16.91 6.07
C ASP A 110 11.77 -17.56 5.82
N ALA A 111 10.70 -16.95 6.37
CA ALA A 111 9.35 -17.48 6.32
C ALA A 111 8.64 -17.20 4.99
N GLY A 112 9.20 -16.30 4.16
CA GLY A 112 8.58 -15.90 2.90
C GLY A 112 8.57 -17.04 1.88
N ILE A 113 7.57 -16.98 1.01
CA ILE A 113 7.26 -18.01 0.02
C ILE A 113 6.99 -17.32 -1.33
N VAL A 114 7.28 -18.01 -2.43
CA VAL A 114 6.67 -17.75 -3.74
C VAL A 114 5.70 -18.90 -4.02
N ARG A 115 4.44 -18.57 -4.24
CA ARG A 115 3.41 -19.52 -4.69
C ARG A 115 3.26 -19.44 -6.20
N LEU A 116 2.98 -20.59 -6.81
CA LEU A 116 2.47 -20.72 -8.17
C LEU A 116 1.00 -21.10 -8.08
N LEU A 117 0.13 -20.23 -8.61
CA LEU A 117 -1.31 -20.45 -8.67
C LEU A 117 -1.71 -20.80 -10.11
N GLU A 118 -2.61 -21.74 -10.26
CA GLU A 118 -3.15 -22.21 -11.53
C GLU A 118 -4.68 -22.27 -11.47
N ASP A 119 -5.30 -21.88 -12.56
CA ASP A 119 -6.73 -22.08 -12.86
C ASP A 119 -6.81 -23.31 -13.75
N THR A 120 -7.09 -24.48 -13.15
CA THR A 120 -6.98 -25.77 -13.85
C THR A 120 -8.26 -26.14 -14.59
N ASP A 121 -9.41 -25.55 -14.25
CA ASP A 121 -10.71 -25.80 -14.88
C ASP A 121 -11.19 -24.67 -15.80
N GLY A 122 -10.45 -23.53 -15.83
CA GLY A 122 -10.72 -22.40 -16.73
C GLY A 122 -11.92 -21.55 -16.32
N ASP A 123 -12.34 -21.59 -15.03
CA ASP A 123 -13.48 -20.79 -14.54
C ASP A 123 -13.09 -19.33 -14.23
N GLY A 124 -11.81 -19.00 -14.32
CA GLY A 124 -11.23 -17.69 -14.01
C GLY A 124 -10.92 -17.51 -12.53
N ARG A 125 -10.83 -18.58 -11.76
CA ARG A 125 -10.37 -18.62 -10.37
C ARG A 125 -9.21 -19.58 -10.25
N PHE A 126 -8.29 -19.31 -9.34
CA PHE A 126 -7.21 -20.23 -9.07
C PHE A 126 -7.70 -21.32 -8.10
N ASP A 127 -7.56 -22.56 -8.49
CA ASP A 127 -7.97 -23.73 -7.71
C ASP A 127 -6.78 -24.59 -7.27
N ARG A 128 -5.62 -24.42 -7.88
CA ARG A 128 -4.36 -25.08 -7.52
C ARG A 128 -3.32 -24.09 -7.04
N SER A 129 -2.62 -24.42 -5.95
CA SER A 129 -1.55 -23.61 -5.38
C SER A 129 -0.37 -24.49 -4.98
N VAL A 130 0.78 -24.27 -5.63
CA VAL A 130 2.03 -24.98 -5.35
C VAL A 130 3.01 -24.02 -4.66
N LYS A 131 3.76 -24.53 -3.68
CA LYS A 131 4.87 -23.79 -3.09
C LYS A 131 6.08 -23.84 -4.05
N PHE A 132 6.15 -22.87 -4.95
CA PHE A 132 7.21 -22.79 -5.96
C PHE A 132 8.59 -22.62 -5.35
N ALA A 133 8.73 -21.75 -4.35
CA ALA A 133 9.96 -21.54 -3.60
C ALA A 133 9.65 -21.09 -2.17
N ASP A 134 10.48 -21.53 -1.22
CA ASP A 134 10.36 -21.20 0.20
C ASP A 134 11.70 -20.77 0.80
N LYS A 135 11.73 -20.53 2.12
CA LYS A 135 12.90 -20.09 2.87
C LYS A 135 13.48 -18.80 2.31
N ILE A 136 12.58 -17.87 1.97
CA ILE A 136 12.91 -16.57 1.40
C ILE A 136 12.67 -15.50 2.47
N ARG A 137 13.60 -14.58 2.60
CA ARG A 137 13.48 -13.48 3.55
C ARG A 137 12.77 -12.30 2.89
N TRP A 138 11.56 -11.96 3.34
CA TRP A 138 10.77 -10.81 2.88
C TRP A 138 10.73 -10.67 1.34
N PRO A 139 10.15 -11.64 0.60
CA PRO A 139 9.97 -11.48 -0.82
C PRO A 139 9.02 -10.30 -1.07
N THR A 140 9.49 -9.30 -1.80
CA THR A 140 8.77 -8.04 -2.04
C THR A 140 8.30 -7.88 -3.47
N SER A 141 8.83 -8.69 -4.38
CA SER A 141 8.42 -8.64 -5.79
C SER A 141 8.86 -9.86 -6.55
N VAL A 142 8.12 -10.17 -7.62
CA VAL A 142 8.38 -11.25 -8.58
C VAL A 142 8.27 -10.73 -10.01
N CYS A 143 9.05 -11.32 -10.92
CA CYS A 143 9.01 -11.01 -12.35
C CYS A 143 9.45 -12.21 -13.18
N CYS A 144 8.58 -12.73 -14.06
CA CYS A 144 8.85 -13.88 -14.90
C CYS A 144 9.90 -13.58 -15.98
N TYR A 145 10.81 -14.52 -16.20
CA TYR A 145 11.86 -14.46 -17.22
C TYR A 145 12.36 -15.85 -17.56
N ASP A 146 12.51 -16.18 -18.83
CA ASP A 146 13.16 -17.38 -19.35
C ASP A 146 12.69 -18.69 -18.67
N GLY A 147 11.38 -18.85 -18.51
CA GLY A 147 10.77 -20.01 -17.84
C GLY A 147 11.04 -20.10 -16.34
N GLY A 148 11.57 -19.05 -15.73
CA GLY A 148 11.76 -18.90 -14.30
C GLY A 148 11.29 -17.55 -13.79
N VAL A 149 11.66 -17.20 -12.56
CA VAL A 149 11.17 -15.99 -11.87
C VAL A 149 12.31 -15.29 -11.15
N PHE A 150 12.51 -14.00 -11.42
CA PHE A 150 13.26 -13.14 -10.51
C PHE A 150 12.43 -12.86 -9.26
N VAL A 151 13.03 -13.04 -8.10
CA VAL A 151 12.41 -12.79 -6.79
C VAL A 151 13.26 -11.77 -6.03
N LEU A 152 12.70 -10.59 -5.84
CA LEU A 152 13.33 -9.56 -5.03
C LEU A 152 13.00 -9.81 -3.56
N ALA A 153 14.00 -10.09 -2.77
CA ALA A 153 13.90 -10.40 -1.36
C ALA A 153 15.09 -9.78 -0.61
N PRO A 154 15.08 -8.49 -0.29
CA PRO A 154 16.21 -7.82 0.35
C PRO A 154 16.78 -8.61 1.53
N PRO A 155 18.14 -8.83 1.59
CA PRO A 155 19.15 -8.10 0.84
C PRO A 155 19.47 -8.63 -0.56
N LYS A 156 18.68 -9.54 -1.12
CA LYS A 156 19.02 -10.24 -2.37
C LYS A 156 17.97 -10.05 -3.46
N LEU A 157 18.41 -10.17 -4.70
CA LEU A 157 17.62 -10.52 -5.87
C LEU A 157 18.00 -11.94 -6.27
N HIS A 158 17.03 -12.83 -6.28
CA HIS A 158 17.20 -14.23 -6.68
C HIS A 158 16.66 -14.47 -8.08
N TYR A 159 17.08 -15.56 -8.71
CA TYR A 159 16.43 -16.17 -9.85
C TYR A 159 16.15 -17.63 -9.52
N PHE A 160 14.90 -18.03 -9.63
CA PHE A 160 14.42 -19.39 -9.40
C PHE A 160 13.77 -19.93 -10.67
N LYS A 161 13.99 -21.23 -10.95
CA LYS A 161 13.41 -21.90 -12.11
C LYS A 161 13.06 -23.34 -11.75
N ASP A 162 11.94 -23.81 -12.26
CA ASP A 162 11.56 -25.22 -12.31
C ASP A 162 11.96 -25.77 -13.69
N THR A 163 12.83 -26.78 -13.70
CA THR A 163 13.25 -27.48 -14.93
C THR A 163 12.60 -28.84 -15.07
N THR A 164 11.91 -29.32 -14.05
CA THR A 164 11.26 -30.63 -13.99
C THR A 164 9.79 -30.59 -14.38
N GLY A 165 9.15 -29.41 -14.29
CA GLY A 165 7.71 -29.25 -14.54
C GLY A 165 6.83 -29.60 -13.35
N GLU A 166 7.40 -29.80 -12.16
CA GLU A 166 6.66 -30.16 -10.94
C GLU A 166 6.01 -28.93 -10.26
N GLY A 167 6.31 -27.72 -10.73
CA GLY A 167 5.88 -26.46 -10.13
C GLY A 167 6.72 -26.05 -8.92
N VAL A 168 7.89 -26.65 -8.71
CA VAL A 168 8.82 -26.37 -7.62
C VAL A 168 10.20 -26.01 -8.19
N ALA A 169 10.77 -24.90 -7.72
CA ALA A 169 12.06 -24.44 -8.19
C ALA A 169 13.20 -25.36 -7.74
N ASP A 170 13.85 -26.00 -8.68
CA ASP A 170 15.08 -26.80 -8.53
C ASP A 170 16.35 -25.99 -8.81
N ILE A 171 16.27 -24.91 -9.58
CA ILE A 171 17.34 -23.94 -9.74
C ILE A 171 17.11 -22.73 -8.84
N ARG A 172 18.12 -22.41 -8.01
CA ARG A 172 18.13 -21.23 -7.12
C ARG A 172 19.47 -20.50 -7.23
N ARG A 173 19.45 -19.24 -7.66
CA ARG A 173 20.67 -18.44 -7.85
C ARG A 173 20.50 -17.04 -7.24
N ASP A 174 21.53 -16.58 -6.50
CA ASP A 174 21.64 -15.19 -6.08
C ASP A 174 22.16 -14.34 -7.27
N VAL A 175 21.41 -13.35 -7.66
CA VAL A 175 21.72 -12.50 -8.83
C VAL A 175 22.38 -11.20 -8.39
N LEU A 176 21.76 -10.49 -7.46
CA LEU A 176 22.31 -9.30 -6.82
C LEU A 176 22.20 -9.44 -5.31
N THR A 177 23.15 -8.86 -4.59
CA THR A 177 23.15 -8.83 -3.11
C THR A 177 23.43 -7.41 -2.62
N GLY A 178 23.02 -7.08 -1.39
CA GLY A 178 23.37 -5.83 -0.73
C GLY A 178 22.28 -4.75 -0.71
N PHE A 179 21.01 -5.10 -0.97
CA PHE A 179 19.88 -4.20 -0.71
C PHE A 179 19.69 -3.96 0.79
N GLY A 180 19.47 -2.69 1.18
CA GLY A 180 19.21 -2.33 2.58
C GLY A 180 17.86 -2.82 3.09
N ARG A 181 17.73 -3.04 4.43
CA ARG A 181 16.55 -3.64 5.08
C ARG A 181 16.09 -2.93 6.36
N GLU A 182 16.63 -1.77 6.68
CA GLU A 182 16.38 -1.08 7.95
C GLU A 182 14.90 -0.84 8.25
N ASN A 183 14.12 -0.48 7.23
CA ASN A 183 12.69 -0.26 7.34
C ASN A 183 11.95 -1.20 6.39
N VAL A 184 11.13 -2.12 6.94
CA VAL A 184 10.35 -3.10 6.19
C VAL A 184 9.40 -2.48 5.16
N GLN A 185 8.89 -1.29 5.44
CA GLN A 185 8.01 -0.55 4.53
C GLN A 185 8.76 0.35 3.52
N SER A 186 10.07 0.20 3.43
CA SER A 186 10.92 0.99 2.52
C SER A 186 11.99 0.15 1.83
N VAL A 187 11.82 -1.16 1.80
CA VAL A 187 12.67 -2.10 1.08
C VAL A 187 12.49 -1.99 -0.43
N ALA A 188 13.44 -2.49 -1.19
CA ALA A 188 13.33 -2.56 -2.65
C ALA A 188 12.10 -3.40 -3.07
N ASN A 189 11.40 -2.98 -4.13
CA ASN A 189 10.11 -3.53 -4.53
C ASN A 189 9.80 -3.33 -6.02
N ASN A 190 8.71 -3.93 -6.48
CA ASN A 190 8.10 -3.74 -7.80
C ASN A 190 9.07 -3.90 -8.98
N LEU A 191 9.50 -5.14 -9.23
CA LEU A 191 10.14 -5.54 -10.49
C LEU A 191 9.15 -5.38 -11.65
N LYS A 192 9.51 -4.64 -12.68
CA LYS A 192 8.66 -4.46 -13.88
C LYS A 192 9.52 -4.41 -15.14
N TRP A 193 9.04 -5.02 -16.21
CA TRP A 193 9.62 -4.88 -17.52
C TRP A 193 9.51 -3.44 -18.02
N GLY A 194 10.62 -2.89 -18.51
CA GLY A 194 10.62 -1.65 -19.27
C GLY A 194 10.52 -1.91 -20.77
N LEU A 195 10.19 -0.87 -21.56
CA LEU A 195 10.12 -0.96 -23.03
C LEU A 195 11.50 -1.18 -23.68
N ASP A 196 12.56 -1.07 -22.91
CA ASP A 196 13.97 -1.28 -23.33
C ASP A 196 14.46 -2.73 -23.08
N ASN A 197 13.55 -3.66 -22.83
CA ASN A 197 13.83 -5.07 -22.49
C ASN A 197 14.72 -5.23 -21.25
N ARG A 198 14.68 -4.29 -20.32
CA ARG A 198 15.34 -4.36 -19.02
C ARG A 198 14.29 -4.49 -17.92
N ILE A 199 14.65 -5.18 -16.85
CA ILE A 199 13.81 -5.22 -15.65
C ILE A 199 14.21 -4.05 -14.76
N THR A 200 13.22 -3.26 -14.36
CA THR A 200 13.34 -2.08 -13.52
C THR A 200 12.78 -2.38 -12.14
N LEU A 201 13.38 -1.83 -11.09
CA LEU A 201 12.83 -1.93 -9.72
C LEU A 201 12.93 -0.57 -9.01
N ALA A 202 12.02 -0.36 -8.07
CA ALA A 202 12.11 0.71 -7.09
C ALA A 202 13.03 0.23 -5.95
N ALA A 203 14.12 0.95 -5.70
CA ALA A 203 15.10 0.54 -4.69
C ALA A 203 14.67 0.86 -3.25
N GLY A 204 13.53 1.53 -3.06
CA GLY A 204 13.08 1.97 -1.75
C GLY A 204 13.97 3.06 -1.14
N ARG A 205 13.90 3.21 0.17
CA ARG A 205 14.66 4.25 0.89
C ARG A 205 15.80 3.71 1.74
N ASN A 206 15.93 2.39 1.87
CA ASN A 206 16.97 1.78 2.71
C ASN A 206 18.37 1.82 2.08
N GLY A 207 18.48 2.14 0.79
CA GLY A 207 19.75 2.19 0.11
C GLY A 207 20.40 0.81 -0.09
N GLY A 208 21.73 0.78 -0.08
CA GLY A 208 22.52 -0.43 -0.22
C GLY A 208 23.70 -0.29 -1.18
N LYS A 209 24.64 -1.22 -1.09
CA LYS A 209 25.78 -1.38 -2.00
C LYS A 209 25.62 -2.72 -2.70
N LEU A 210 25.17 -2.68 -3.96
CA LEU A 210 24.83 -3.89 -4.69
C LEU A 210 26.07 -4.53 -5.31
N SER A 211 26.12 -5.86 -5.23
CA SER A 211 27.17 -6.67 -5.79
C SER A 211 26.59 -7.78 -6.66
N HIS A 212 27.27 -8.09 -7.76
CA HIS A 212 27.06 -9.26 -8.61
C HIS A 212 28.35 -10.08 -8.65
N LYS A 213 28.27 -11.39 -8.36
CA LYS A 213 29.44 -12.29 -8.30
C LYS A 213 30.62 -11.74 -7.47
N GLY A 214 30.27 -11.12 -6.30
CA GLY A 214 31.25 -10.53 -5.38
C GLY A 214 31.79 -9.16 -5.77
N GLN A 215 31.53 -8.67 -6.97
CA GLN A 215 31.98 -7.34 -7.42
C GLN A 215 30.87 -6.31 -7.21
N THR A 216 31.23 -5.16 -6.66
CA THR A 216 30.28 -4.04 -6.50
C THR A 216 29.90 -3.49 -7.87
N VAL A 217 28.59 -3.50 -8.18
CA VAL A 217 28.06 -2.97 -9.43
C VAL A 217 27.48 -1.57 -9.29
N ILE A 218 26.92 -1.24 -8.11
CA ILE A 218 26.35 0.08 -7.86
C ILE A 218 26.16 0.34 -6.37
N THR A 219 26.27 1.61 -5.94
CA THR A 219 25.79 2.10 -4.66
C THR A 219 24.47 2.84 -4.87
N LEU A 220 23.41 2.40 -4.21
CA LEU A 220 22.12 3.04 -4.17
C LEU A 220 22.21 4.39 -3.45
N GLY A 221 21.18 4.98 -2.99
CA GLY A 221 21.16 6.30 -2.36
C GLY A 221 20.43 7.27 -3.27
N GLY A 222 19.10 7.33 -3.11
CA GLY A 222 18.23 8.15 -3.96
C GLY A 222 18.18 7.69 -5.43
N LYS A 223 18.51 6.45 -5.72
CA LYS A 223 18.49 5.87 -7.06
C LYS A 223 17.66 4.61 -7.07
N ASP A 224 16.96 4.40 -8.17
CA ASP A 224 16.45 3.09 -8.57
C ASP A 224 17.41 2.45 -9.57
N ILE A 225 17.14 1.23 -9.98
CA ILE A 225 17.94 0.53 -10.97
C ILE A 225 17.09 -0.14 -12.03
N SER A 226 17.73 -0.39 -13.19
CA SER A 226 17.33 -1.44 -14.12
C SER A 226 18.49 -2.37 -14.37
N PHE A 227 18.20 -3.61 -14.74
CA PHE A 227 19.21 -4.56 -15.15
C PHE A 227 18.77 -5.31 -16.42
N ASP A 228 19.72 -5.70 -17.25
CA ASP A 228 19.48 -6.62 -18.35
C ASP A 228 19.42 -8.04 -17.77
N PRO A 229 18.31 -8.77 -17.92
CA PRO A 229 18.16 -10.09 -17.27
C PRO A 229 19.12 -11.17 -17.84
N ARG A 230 19.69 -10.96 -19.03
CA ARG A 230 20.63 -11.90 -19.67
C ARG A 230 22.05 -11.75 -19.13
N THR A 231 22.48 -10.51 -18.96
CA THR A 231 23.88 -10.18 -18.64
C THR A 231 24.08 -9.65 -17.22
N ILE A 232 22.99 -9.27 -16.55
CA ILE A 232 22.98 -8.57 -15.25
C ILE A 232 23.76 -7.23 -15.31
N ASP A 233 23.81 -6.61 -16.50
CA ASP A 233 24.27 -5.22 -16.61
C ASP A 233 23.32 -4.30 -15.83
N VAL A 234 23.81 -3.63 -14.79
CA VAL A 234 23.01 -2.79 -13.88
C VAL A 234 23.18 -1.32 -14.21
N ARG A 235 22.08 -0.59 -14.36
CA ARG A 235 22.07 0.85 -14.61
C ARG A 235 21.32 1.61 -13.53
N ALA A 236 21.90 2.74 -13.11
CA ALA A 236 21.25 3.67 -12.20
C ALA A 236 20.10 4.41 -12.90
N LEU A 237 18.97 4.50 -12.22
CA LEU A 237 17.80 5.28 -12.64
C LEU A 237 17.51 6.42 -11.65
N THR A 238 16.80 7.43 -12.10
CA THR A 238 16.16 8.41 -11.20
C THR A 238 15.15 7.66 -10.32
N GLY A 239 15.18 7.86 -9.01
CA GLY A 239 14.32 7.13 -8.09
C GLY A 239 14.65 7.38 -6.62
N GLY A 240 14.64 6.31 -5.81
CA GLY A 240 14.81 6.38 -4.36
C GLY A 240 13.52 6.83 -3.65
N VAL A 241 12.38 6.63 -4.29
CA VAL A 241 11.05 6.79 -3.69
C VAL A 241 10.65 5.48 -3.00
N GLN A 242 9.64 5.51 -2.17
CA GLN A 242 9.34 4.38 -1.27
C GLN A 242 8.74 3.19 -2.01
N PHE A 243 7.74 3.42 -2.88
CA PHE A 243 6.97 2.37 -3.53
C PHE A 243 6.67 2.68 -4.98
N GLY A 244 6.13 1.66 -5.64
CA GLY A 244 5.62 1.76 -6.98
C GLY A 244 6.73 1.59 -7.99
N ASN A 245 6.37 1.35 -9.12
CA ASN A 245 7.17 1.28 -10.33
C ASN A 245 6.21 0.85 -11.41
N SER A 246 5.52 1.80 -12.01
CA SER A 246 4.60 1.53 -13.09
C SER A 246 4.94 2.37 -14.29
N PHE A 247 4.62 1.85 -15.47
CA PHE A 247 4.81 2.52 -16.74
C PHE A 247 3.48 2.72 -17.45
N ASP A 248 3.34 3.83 -18.16
CA ASP A 248 2.31 3.94 -19.19
C ASP A 248 2.79 3.27 -20.50
N ALA A 249 1.93 3.27 -21.51
CA ALA A 249 2.22 2.68 -22.82
C ALA A 249 3.38 3.36 -23.58
N TRP A 250 3.81 4.54 -23.13
CA TRP A 250 4.91 5.31 -23.72
C TRP A 250 6.22 5.18 -22.96
N GLY A 251 6.23 4.42 -21.85
CA GLY A 251 7.39 4.25 -21.00
C GLY A 251 7.60 5.39 -20.00
N ASN A 252 6.64 6.28 -19.79
CA ASN A 252 6.67 7.21 -18.68
C ASN A 252 6.55 6.44 -17.37
N ARG A 253 7.38 6.79 -16.40
CA ARG A 253 7.51 6.02 -15.15
C ARG A 253 6.89 6.76 -13.98
N PHE A 254 6.05 6.04 -13.23
CA PHE A 254 5.33 6.54 -12.05
C PHE A 254 5.72 5.77 -10.80
N VAL A 255 5.83 6.51 -9.69
CA VAL A 255 6.20 6.01 -8.36
C VAL A 255 5.35 6.68 -7.30
N CYS A 256 5.36 6.16 -6.07
CA CYS A 256 4.64 6.76 -4.95
C CYS A 256 5.38 6.58 -3.62
N SER A 257 4.90 7.26 -2.60
CA SER A 257 5.24 7.01 -1.21
C SER A 257 3.98 7.07 -0.36
N ASN A 258 4.03 6.57 0.87
CA ASN A 258 2.88 6.54 1.77
C ASN A 258 2.15 7.89 1.88
N SER A 259 2.87 9.00 1.80
CA SER A 259 2.33 10.37 1.91
C SER A 259 2.27 11.14 0.58
N ASN A 260 2.68 10.54 -0.53
CA ASN A 260 2.58 11.13 -1.87
C ASN A 260 2.18 10.03 -2.86
N HIS A 261 0.89 9.93 -3.09
CA HIS A 261 0.26 8.79 -3.73
C HIS A 261 0.53 8.66 -5.24
N ILE A 262 1.02 9.71 -5.92
CA ILE A 262 1.43 9.63 -7.33
C ILE A 262 2.50 10.67 -7.68
N GLN A 263 3.61 10.19 -8.22
CA GLN A 263 4.73 11.01 -8.68
C GLN A 263 5.19 10.51 -10.06
N HIS A 264 5.64 11.42 -10.90
CA HIS A 264 6.19 11.13 -12.23
C HIS A 264 7.70 11.38 -12.24
N ILE A 265 8.45 10.45 -12.85
CA ILE A 265 9.88 10.58 -13.13
C ILE A 265 10.05 11.39 -14.42
N VAL A 266 10.17 12.70 -14.28
CA VAL A 266 10.21 13.64 -15.43
C VAL A 266 11.57 13.64 -16.11
N LEU A 267 12.66 13.57 -15.32
CA LEU A 267 14.03 13.63 -15.83
C LEU A 267 14.76 12.30 -15.55
N PRO A 268 14.85 11.42 -16.54
CA PRO A 268 15.61 10.18 -16.42
C PRO A 268 17.11 10.46 -16.18
N ARG A 269 17.70 9.70 -15.26
CA ARG A 269 19.11 9.85 -14.87
C ARG A 269 20.08 9.80 -16.04
N ARG A 270 19.77 9.01 -17.06
CA ARG A 270 20.63 8.92 -18.28
C ARG A 270 20.89 10.27 -18.95
N TYR A 271 19.99 11.25 -18.82
CA TYR A 271 20.20 12.62 -19.32
C TYR A 271 20.95 13.47 -18.30
N LEU A 272 20.62 13.38 -17.02
CA LEU A 272 21.24 14.15 -15.95
C LEU A 272 22.73 13.83 -15.80
N SER A 273 23.12 12.55 -15.96
CA SER A 273 24.51 12.12 -15.84
C SER A 273 25.43 12.62 -16.96
N ARG A 274 24.87 13.10 -18.09
CA ARG A 274 25.67 13.67 -19.19
C ARG A 274 26.18 15.09 -18.91
N ARG A 275 25.60 15.77 -17.93
CA ARG A 275 25.91 17.13 -17.54
C ARG A 275 25.96 17.27 -16.02
N PRO A 276 27.02 16.77 -15.37
CA PRO A 276 27.12 16.74 -13.90
C PRO A 276 27.08 18.15 -13.24
N GLY A 277 27.52 19.19 -13.95
CA GLY A 277 27.50 20.56 -13.47
C GLY A 277 26.18 21.33 -13.64
N LEU A 278 25.17 20.70 -14.25
CA LEU A 278 23.85 21.29 -14.40
C LEU A 278 23.04 21.12 -13.12
N SER A 279 22.45 22.19 -12.61
CA SER A 279 21.42 22.13 -11.55
C SER A 279 20.03 22.00 -12.19
N PRO A 280 19.52 20.78 -12.41
CA PRO A 280 18.23 20.60 -13.05
C PRO A 280 17.10 20.88 -12.06
N PRO A 281 15.89 21.18 -12.55
CA PRO A 281 14.71 21.16 -11.71
C PRO A 281 14.47 19.74 -11.14
N ALA A 282 13.55 19.61 -10.16
CA ALA A 282 13.25 18.34 -9.53
C ALA A 282 12.93 17.24 -10.57
N ALA A 283 13.74 16.18 -10.56
CA ALA A 283 13.61 15.07 -11.51
C ALA A 283 12.37 14.19 -11.26
N ILE A 284 11.82 14.24 -10.06
CA ILE A 284 10.60 13.54 -9.64
C ILE A 284 9.60 14.62 -9.22
N ARG A 285 8.39 14.57 -9.78
CA ARG A 285 7.35 15.55 -9.49
C ARG A 285 6.11 14.89 -8.92
N SER A 286 5.54 15.46 -7.86
CA SER A 286 4.16 15.18 -7.48
C SER A 286 3.24 15.73 -8.55
N ILE A 287 2.35 14.89 -9.07
CA ILE A 287 1.45 15.28 -10.17
C ILE A 287 -0.02 15.30 -9.76
N ALA A 288 -0.32 14.98 -8.50
CA ALA A 288 -1.68 15.02 -7.97
C ALA A 288 -2.22 16.45 -7.91
N ALA A 289 -3.30 16.74 -8.64
CA ALA A 289 -3.96 18.06 -8.63
C ALA A 289 -4.48 18.46 -7.25
N GLY A 290 -4.90 17.49 -6.42
CA GLY A 290 -5.36 17.69 -5.03
C GLY A 290 -4.24 17.69 -3.98
N GLY A 291 -2.96 17.70 -4.42
CA GLY A 291 -1.80 17.61 -3.52
C GLY A 291 -1.39 16.18 -3.18
N ALA A 292 -0.23 16.04 -2.56
CA ALA A 292 0.42 14.75 -2.27
C ALA A 292 -0.46 13.85 -1.39
N ALA A 293 -0.99 14.38 -0.29
CA ALA A 293 -1.90 13.71 0.63
C ALA A 293 -3.34 14.17 0.39
N ALA A 294 -3.91 13.77 -0.74
CA ALA A 294 -5.27 14.14 -1.12
C ALA A 294 -6.34 13.56 -0.17
N PRO A 295 -7.52 14.18 -0.08
CA PRO A 295 -8.66 13.62 0.65
C PRO A 295 -9.04 12.23 0.12
N VAL A 296 -9.47 11.34 1.02
CA VAL A 296 -10.00 9.99 0.69
C VAL A 296 -11.36 9.80 1.32
N PHE A 297 -12.21 8.97 0.68
CA PHE A 297 -13.59 8.71 1.07
C PHE A 297 -13.77 7.24 1.42
N ARG A 298 -13.27 6.85 2.58
CA ARG A 298 -13.34 5.49 3.10
C ARG A 298 -14.75 5.08 3.54
N LYS A 299 -15.00 3.77 3.62
CA LYS A 299 -16.24 3.17 4.14
C LYS A 299 -16.03 2.46 5.48
N SER A 300 -14.82 2.00 5.76
CA SER A 300 -14.45 1.39 7.04
C SER A 300 -14.34 2.43 8.16
N SER A 301 -14.54 2.01 9.39
CA SER A 301 -14.27 2.83 10.58
C SER A 301 -12.77 3.06 10.77
N ALA A 302 -12.38 4.12 11.48
CA ALA A 302 -11.00 4.33 11.85
C ALA A 302 -10.51 3.23 12.80
N GLU A 303 -9.30 2.74 12.58
CA GLU A 303 -8.68 1.75 13.48
C GLU A 303 -8.51 2.36 14.89
N PRO A 304 -8.91 1.67 15.97
CA PRO A 304 -8.86 2.18 17.33
C PRO A 304 -7.48 2.70 17.74
N TRP A 305 -6.42 1.93 17.43
CA TRP A 305 -5.05 2.33 17.74
C TRP A 305 -4.61 3.61 17.01
N ARG A 306 -5.10 3.81 15.78
CA ARG A 306 -4.80 5.00 14.98
C ARG A 306 -5.48 6.23 15.56
N ILE A 307 -6.72 6.09 16.06
CA ILE A 307 -7.44 7.16 16.78
C ILE A 307 -6.67 7.58 18.03
N VAL A 308 -6.29 6.60 18.89
CA VAL A 308 -5.57 6.85 20.13
C VAL A 308 -4.21 7.50 19.86
N ARG A 309 -3.44 6.96 18.90
CA ARG A 309 -2.14 7.53 18.53
C ARG A 309 -2.26 8.97 18.02
N THR A 310 -3.22 9.23 17.14
CA THR A 310 -3.43 10.57 16.57
C THR A 310 -3.86 11.56 17.65
N ARG A 311 -4.82 11.20 18.50
CA ARG A 311 -5.25 12.02 19.64
C ARG A 311 -4.07 12.44 20.52
N ARG A 312 -3.20 11.50 20.89
CA ARG A 312 -1.99 11.77 21.67
C ARG A 312 -1.00 12.71 20.98
N ARG A 313 -0.79 12.50 19.67
CA ARG A 313 0.11 13.36 18.88
C ARG A 313 -0.38 14.79 18.77
N VAL A 314 -1.68 15.00 18.59
CA VAL A 314 -2.23 16.36 18.46
C VAL A 314 -2.48 17.05 19.80
N SER A 315 -2.53 16.32 20.91
CA SER A 315 -2.62 16.90 22.26
C SER A 315 -1.31 17.49 22.75
N ASP A 316 -0.15 17.07 22.21
CA ASP A 316 1.14 17.74 22.47
C ASP A 316 1.37 18.84 21.41
N PRO A 317 1.36 20.13 21.81
CA PRO A 317 1.54 21.26 20.85
C PRO A 317 2.85 21.19 20.08
N ARG A 318 3.93 20.66 20.67
CA ARG A 318 5.25 20.53 20.02
C ARG A 318 5.26 19.46 18.95
N VAL A 319 4.56 18.36 19.18
CA VAL A 319 4.39 17.27 18.21
C VAL A 319 3.46 17.74 17.11
N LYS A 320 2.29 18.32 17.45
CA LYS A 320 1.30 18.83 16.51
C LYS A 320 1.91 19.83 15.53
N ALA A 321 2.74 20.76 15.99
CA ALA A 321 3.38 21.77 15.15
C ALA A 321 4.31 21.18 14.06
N ARG A 322 4.82 19.94 14.26
CA ARG A 322 5.71 19.25 13.33
C ARG A 322 4.98 18.29 12.40
N LEU A 323 3.73 17.94 12.71
CA LEU A 323 2.95 17.02 11.89
C LEU A 323 2.36 17.73 10.67
N PRO A 324 2.43 17.13 9.48
CA PRO A 324 1.63 17.56 8.35
C PRO A 324 0.15 17.66 8.74
N ARG A 325 -0.56 18.65 8.21
CA ARG A 325 -2.00 18.84 8.53
C ARG A 325 -2.80 17.56 8.34
N THR A 326 -2.51 16.78 7.33
CA THR A 326 -3.21 15.53 7.01
C THR A 326 -2.98 14.41 8.04
N GLU A 327 -1.84 14.42 8.76
CA GLU A 327 -1.54 13.48 9.84
C GLU A 327 -2.09 13.89 11.20
N GLN A 328 -2.71 15.07 11.29
CA GLN A 328 -3.43 15.51 12.50
C GLN A 328 -4.85 14.90 12.58
N PHE A 329 -5.24 14.14 11.59
CA PHE A 329 -6.50 13.40 11.53
C PHE A 329 -6.23 11.90 11.43
N ALA A 330 -7.01 11.10 12.14
CA ALA A 330 -6.88 9.65 12.08
C ALA A 330 -7.32 9.08 10.71
N ILE A 331 -8.21 9.78 10.03
CA ILE A 331 -8.79 9.39 8.72
C ILE A 331 -9.01 10.64 7.85
N GLY A 332 -9.33 10.42 6.57
CA GLY A 332 -9.79 11.46 5.64
C GLY A 332 -8.76 11.88 4.60
N PHE A 333 -7.52 11.43 4.71
CA PHE A 333 -6.45 11.75 3.76
C PHE A 333 -5.60 10.51 3.45
N PHE A 334 -4.94 10.53 2.29
CA PHE A 334 -3.90 9.56 2.00
C PHE A 334 -2.79 9.64 3.05
N THR A 335 -2.58 8.55 3.76
CA THR A 335 -1.48 8.40 4.73
C THR A 335 -0.70 7.12 4.55
N SER A 336 -1.23 6.18 3.77
CA SER A 336 -0.69 4.83 3.60
C SER A 336 -0.83 4.37 2.14
N ALA A 337 -0.54 5.30 1.19
CA ALA A 337 -0.53 4.94 -0.22
C ALA A 337 0.52 3.86 -0.48
N THR A 338 0.14 2.86 -1.27
CA THR A 338 0.96 1.71 -1.62
C THR A 338 1.41 1.77 -3.08
N SER A 339 1.08 0.81 -3.90
CA SER A 339 1.43 0.80 -5.31
C SER A 339 0.64 1.84 -6.11
N VAL A 340 1.31 2.52 -7.05
CA VAL A 340 0.65 3.22 -8.16
C VAL A 340 0.78 2.35 -9.39
N THR A 341 -0.35 2.01 -10.02
CA THR A 341 -0.38 1.17 -11.23
C THR A 341 -1.13 1.89 -12.34
N ILE A 342 -0.49 2.04 -13.48
CA ILE A 342 -1.13 2.56 -14.69
C ILE A 342 -1.84 1.40 -15.39
N TYR A 343 -3.11 1.59 -15.68
CA TYR A 343 -3.88 0.60 -16.39
C TYR A 343 -3.55 0.62 -17.89
N ASN A 344 -2.97 -0.46 -18.38
CA ASN A 344 -2.60 -0.66 -19.77
C ASN A 344 -3.41 -1.79 -20.45
N GLY A 345 -4.36 -2.39 -19.74
CA GLY A 345 -5.19 -3.46 -20.25
C GLY A 345 -6.27 -3.00 -21.26
N ASN A 346 -7.05 -3.95 -21.72
CA ASN A 346 -8.11 -3.75 -22.71
C ASN A 346 -9.48 -4.32 -22.26
N ALA A 347 -9.58 -4.85 -21.04
CA ALA A 347 -10.84 -5.36 -20.51
C ALA A 347 -11.85 -4.25 -20.16
N TYR A 348 -11.38 -3.03 -19.92
CA TYR A 348 -12.22 -1.89 -19.54
C TYR A 348 -12.46 -0.94 -20.70
N PRO A 349 -13.52 -0.10 -20.64
CA PRO A 349 -13.73 0.94 -21.63
C PRO A 349 -12.48 1.79 -21.86
N GLU A 350 -12.27 2.26 -23.07
CA GLU A 350 -11.05 3.00 -23.47
C GLU A 350 -10.74 4.20 -22.56
N ALA A 351 -11.76 4.86 -22.02
CA ALA A 351 -11.58 5.97 -21.06
C ALA A 351 -10.82 5.59 -19.79
N PHE A 352 -10.63 4.30 -19.49
CA PHE A 352 -9.85 3.82 -18.34
C PHE A 352 -8.38 3.59 -18.69
N ARG A 353 -8.04 3.43 -19.97
CA ARG A 353 -6.65 3.22 -20.39
C ARG A 353 -5.81 4.43 -20.00
N GLY A 354 -4.64 4.18 -19.41
CA GLY A 354 -3.77 5.22 -18.89
C GLY A 354 -4.22 5.84 -17.55
N ASN A 355 -5.34 5.41 -16.97
CA ASN A 355 -5.70 5.84 -15.62
C ASN A 355 -4.75 5.22 -14.60
N ALA A 356 -4.50 5.95 -13.51
CA ALA A 356 -3.72 5.46 -12.38
C ALA A 356 -4.64 4.92 -11.28
N PHE A 357 -4.33 3.71 -10.80
CA PHE A 357 -4.97 3.07 -9.65
C PHE A 357 -3.97 3.05 -8.48
N ILE A 358 -4.39 3.50 -7.32
CA ILE A 358 -3.54 3.65 -6.14
C ILE A 358 -4.26 3.04 -4.93
N GLY A 359 -3.61 2.12 -4.24
CA GLY A 359 -4.10 1.56 -2.98
C GLY A 359 -3.84 2.52 -1.81
N ASP A 360 -4.74 2.53 -0.83
CA ASP A 360 -4.48 3.07 0.51
C ASP A 360 -4.83 2.01 1.54
N VAL A 361 -3.82 1.34 2.08
CA VAL A 361 -4.00 0.27 3.07
C VAL A 361 -4.53 0.79 4.40
N GLY A 362 -4.29 2.05 4.74
CA GLY A 362 -4.86 2.69 5.93
C GLY A 362 -6.30 3.13 5.73
N GLY A 363 -6.71 3.36 4.48
CA GLY A 363 -8.07 3.76 4.10
C GLY A 363 -8.96 2.59 3.68
N ASN A 364 -8.41 1.40 3.46
CA ASN A 364 -9.11 0.21 2.95
C ASN A 364 -9.81 0.50 1.61
N LEU A 365 -9.07 1.08 0.66
CA LEU A 365 -9.64 1.60 -0.58
C LEU A 365 -8.65 1.58 -1.75
N VAL A 366 -9.21 1.67 -2.96
CA VAL A 366 -8.48 1.91 -4.21
C VAL A 366 -8.98 3.20 -4.82
N HIS A 367 -8.06 4.13 -5.01
CA HIS A 367 -8.29 5.45 -5.60
C HIS A 367 -7.96 5.44 -7.08
N ARG A 368 -8.78 6.08 -7.93
CA ARG A 368 -8.53 6.23 -9.36
C ARG A 368 -8.27 7.68 -9.75
N LYS A 369 -7.30 7.88 -10.65
CA LYS A 369 -7.00 9.17 -11.25
C LYS A 369 -6.99 9.10 -12.77
N THR A 370 -7.54 10.13 -13.39
CA THR A 370 -7.29 10.41 -14.81
C THR A 370 -6.00 11.19 -14.96
N MET A 371 -5.27 10.89 -16.03
CA MET A 371 -3.97 11.48 -16.33
C MET A 371 -4.10 12.40 -17.54
N THR A 372 -3.73 13.66 -17.41
CA THR A 372 -3.72 14.62 -18.51
C THR A 372 -2.31 15.13 -18.72
N PRO A 373 -1.75 15.08 -19.96
CA PRO A 373 -0.45 15.67 -20.27
C PRO A 373 -0.40 17.16 -19.90
N ALA A 374 0.73 17.58 -19.31
CA ALA A 374 0.97 18.97 -18.92
C ALA A 374 2.46 19.31 -19.11
N GLY A 375 2.81 19.83 -20.29
CA GLY A 375 4.20 20.03 -20.69
C GLY A 375 4.97 18.72 -20.69
N PRO A 376 6.14 18.64 -20.03
CA PRO A 376 6.94 17.42 -19.98
C PRO A 376 6.43 16.38 -18.94
N SER A 377 5.29 16.62 -18.32
CA SER A 377 4.75 15.79 -17.23
C SER A 377 3.22 15.64 -17.37
N PHE A 378 2.56 15.34 -16.26
CA PHE A 378 1.12 15.12 -16.20
C PHE A 378 0.48 15.88 -15.04
N ILE A 379 -0.84 16.06 -15.12
CA ILE A 379 -1.70 16.41 -14.00
C ILE A 379 -2.65 15.23 -13.77
N ALA A 380 -2.57 14.64 -12.58
CA ALA A 380 -3.41 13.54 -12.17
C ALA A 380 -4.60 14.05 -11.35
N ARG A 381 -5.82 13.96 -11.90
CA ARG A 381 -7.05 14.41 -11.23
C ARG A 381 -7.81 13.21 -10.66
N ARG A 382 -8.51 13.42 -9.54
CA ARG A 382 -9.49 12.46 -9.03
C ARG A 382 -10.53 12.17 -10.11
N ALA A 383 -10.72 10.89 -10.43
CA ALA A 383 -11.71 10.48 -11.43
C ALA A 383 -13.12 10.38 -10.80
N ASP A 384 -13.22 9.83 -9.61
CA ASP A 384 -14.46 9.50 -8.93
C ASP A 384 -14.74 10.54 -7.84
N GLN A 385 -15.68 11.46 -8.07
CA GLN A 385 -15.92 12.62 -7.20
C GLN A 385 -16.60 12.22 -5.89
N LYS A 386 -16.02 12.58 -4.73
CA LYS A 386 -16.53 12.32 -3.37
C LYS A 386 -16.76 10.83 -3.05
N VAL A 387 -16.19 9.92 -3.84
CA VAL A 387 -16.20 8.47 -3.62
C VAL A 387 -14.83 7.90 -3.99
N GLU A 388 -14.63 6.61 -3.70
CA GLU A 388 -13.46 5.88 -4.18
C GLU A 388 -13.88 4.86 -5.24
N PHE A 389 -12.91 4.44 -6.08
CA PHE A 389 -13.18 3.45 -7.12
C PHE A 389 -13.55 2.08 -6.51
N ILE A 390 -12.84 1.68 -5.46
CA ILE A 390 -13.16 0.56 -4.59
C ILE A 390 -13.02 1.06 -3.15
N ALA A 391 -13.98 0.78 -2.28
CA ALA A 391 -13.86 1.00 -0.84
C ALA A 391 -14.50 -0.17 -0.10
N SER A 392 -13.86 -0.65 0.95
CA SER A 392 -14.38 -1.71 1.81
C SER A 392 -14.82 -1.17 3.17
N THR A 393 -15.85 -1.77 3.75
CA THR A 393 -16.21 -1.59 5.17
C THR A 393 -15.33 -2.44 6.08
N ASP A 394 -14.62 -3.42 5.52
CA ASP A 394 -13.69 -4.30 6.24
C ASP A 394 -12.34 -3.61 6.47
N ASN A 395 -11.97 -3.44 7.73
CA ASN A 395 -10.68 -2.86 8.12
C ASN A 395 -9.47 -3.74 7.78
N TRP A 396 -9.69 -5.02 7.50
CA TRP A 396 -8.64 -5.96 7.13
C TRP A 396 -8.26 -5.90 5.65
N PHE A 397 -9.08 -5.26 4.81
CA PHE A 397 -8.75 -5.06 3.40
C PHE A 397 -7.52 -4.16 3.24
N ARG A 398 -6.41 -4.71 2.75
CA ARG A 398 -5.12 -4.03 2.58
C ARG A 398 -4.65 -4.13 1.14
N PRO A 399 -5.14 -3.30 0.22
CA PRO A 399 -4.73 -3.32 -1.19
C PRO A 399 -3.27 -2.84 -1.32
N VAL A 400 -2.34 -3.79 -1.27
CA VAL A 400 -0.89 -3.49 -1.25
C VAL A 400 -0.30 -3.31 -2.64
N ASN A 401 -0.86 -3.98 -3.67
CA ASN A 401 -0.35 -3.91 -5.04
C ASN A 401 -1.42 -4.26 -6.08
N PHE A 402 -1.11 -3.99 -7.35
CA PHE A 402 -1.97 -4.29 -8.49
C PHE A 402 -1.16 -4.89 -9.63
N VAL A 403 -1.79 -5.82 -10.38
CA VAL A 403 -1.20 -6.45 -11.56
C VAL A 403 -2.17 -6.27 -12.73
N ASN A 404 -1.65 -5.85 -13.89
CA ASN A 404 -2.39 -5.95 -15.14
C ASN A 404 -2.33 -7.42 -15.60
N GLY A 405 -3.46 -8.10 -15.66
CA GLY A 405 -3.54 -9.50 -16.06
C GLY A 405 -3.47 -9.69 -17.57
N PRO A 406 -3.18 -10.92 -18.05
CA PRO A 406 -3.16 -11.24 -19.48
C PRO A 406 -4.55 -11.11 -20.14
N ASP A 407 -5.60 -11.25 -19.35
CA ASP A 407 -7.00 -11.01 -19.72
C ASP A 407 -7.38 -9.52 -19.84
N GLY A 408 -6.43 -8.63 -19.63
CA GLY A 408 -6.60 -7.18 -19.66
C GLY A 408 -7.25 -6.59 -18.41
N ALA A 409 -7.57 -7.38 -17.39
CA ALA A 409 -8.13 -6.90 -16.12
C ALA A 409 -7.05 -6.49 -15.11
N ILE A 410 -7.43 -5.74 -14.09
CA ILE A 410 -6.58 -5.47 -12.91
C ILE A 410 -6.85 -6.53 -11.84
N TYR A 411 -5.78 -7.08 -11.31
CA TYR A 411 -5.79 -7.93 -10.11
C TYR A 411 -5.32 -7.11 -8.92
N VAL A 412 -6.09 -7.13 -7.84
CA VAL A 412 -5.83 -6.41 -6.58
C VAL A 412 -5.29 -7.39 -5.57
N LEU A 413 -4.06 -7.17 -5.12
CA LEU A 413 -3.43 -7.99 -4.08
C LEU A 413 -3.78 -7.40 -2.71
N ASP A 414 -4.45 -8.20 -1.92
CA ASP A 414 -4.92 -7.87 -0.58
C ASP A 414 -4.14 -8.69 0.45
N MET A 415 -3.22 -8.04 1.16
CA MET A 415 -2.43 -8.68 2.20
C MET A 415 -3.28 -9.16 3.38
N TYR A 416 -4.47 -8.61 3.56
CA TYR A 416 -5.49 -8.96 4.53
C TYR A 416 -4.99 -9.08 5.98
N ARG A 417 -4.65 -7.95 6.56
CA ARG A 417 -4.08 -7.84 7.92
C ARG A 417 -4.95 -6.97 8.82
N GLU A 418 -5.10 -7.36 10.10
CA GLU A 418 -5.74 -6.49 11.09
C GLU A 418 -5.01 -5.16 11.25
N THR A 419 -3.69 -5.23 11.41
CA THR A 419 -2.83 -4.05 11.51
C THR A 419 -1.72 -4.12 10.47
N ILE A 420 -1.58 -3.07 9.66
CA ILE A 420 -0.48 -2.91 8.72
C ILE A 420 0.29 -1.64 9.08
N GLU A 421 1.35 -1.78 9.86
CA GLU A 421 2.17 -0.66 10.31
C GLU A 421 3.58 -1.15 10.66
N HIS A 422 4.56 -0.26 10.54
CA HIS A 422 5.90 -0.51 11.01
C HIS A 422 5.92 -0.51 12.55
N PRO A 423 6.50 -1.52 13.21
CA PRO A 423 6.49 -1.62 14.67
C PRO A 423 7.01 -0.37 15.40
N TYR A 424 7.98 0.31 14.80
CA TYR A 424 8.55 1.55 15.34
C TYR A 424 7.55 2.73 15.37
N SER A 425 6.56 2.74 14.49
CA SER A 425 5.57 3.82 14.38
C SER A 425 4.44 3.73 15.41
N VAL A 426 4.37 2.62 16.13
CA VAL A 426 3.33 2.36 17.14
C VAL A 426 3.96 2.50 18.55
N PRO A 427 3.42 3.36 19.42
CA PRO A 427 3.88 3.46 20.83
C PRO A 427 3.85 2.11 21.55
N GLU A 428 4.84 1.87 22.42
CA GLU A 428 5.03 0.58 23.08
C GLU A 428 3.81 0.14 23.93
N ASP A 429 3.15 1.08 24.58
CA ASP A 429 1.96 0.80 25.40
C ASP A 429 0.74 0.42 24.54
N ILE A 430 0.60 1.01 23.34
CA ILE A 430 -0.43 0.63 22.38
C ILE A 430 -0.13 -0.75 21.77
N LYS A 431 1.15 -1.04 21.43
CA LYS A 431 1.58 -2.33 20.86
C LYS A 431 1.21 -3.54 21.72
N LYS A 432 1.13 -3.38 23.03
CA LYS A 432 0.74 -4.45 23.96
C LYS A 432 -0.65 -5.03 23.67
N PHE A 433 -1.53 -4.21 23.09
CA PHE A 433 -2.91 -4.59 22.75
C PHE A 433 -3.06 -4.97 21.26
N LEU A 434 -2.00 -4.86 20.45
CA LEU A 434 -2.01 -5.20 19.04
C LEU A 434 -1.28 -6.51 18.79
N ARG A 435 -1.79 -7.29 17.83
CA ARG A 435 -1.04 -8.41 17.24
C ARG A 435 -0.64 -8.00 15.84
N LEU A 436 0.59 -7.46 15.68
CA LEU A 436 1.06 -6.94 14.40
C LEU A 436 1.21 -8.02 13.31
N GLU A 437 1.25 -9.28 13.69
CA GLU A 437 1.28 -10.43 12.78
C GLU A 437 -0.12 -11.03 12.51
N SER A 438 -1.19 -10.46 13.09
CA SER A 438 -2.55 -10.99 12.92
C SER A 438 -2.98 -10.95 11.46
N GLY A 439 -3.29 -12.11 10.88
CA GLY A 439 -3.60 -12.34 9.47
C GLY A 439 -2.41 -12.86 8.65
N ASP A 440 -1.30 -13.33 9.27
CA ASP A 440 -0.16 -13.91 8.55
C ASP A 440 -0.48 -15.25 7.86
N ASP A 441 -1.64 -15.81 8.16
CA ASP A 441 -2.24 -16.98 7.53
C ASP A 441 -3.33 -16.65 6.50
N ARG A 442 -3.61 -15.35 6.28
CA ARG A 442 -4.68 -14.87 5.41
C ARG A 442 -4.12 -14.04 4.25
N GLY A 443 -4.90 -13.96 3.18
CA GLY A 443 -4.56 -13.14 2.02
C GLY A 443 -5.51 -13.42 0.87
N ARG A 444 -5.74 -12.41 0.00
CA ARG A 444 -6.72 -12.52 -1.07
C ARG A 444 -6.24 -11.85 -2.34
N ILE A 445 -6.73 -12.35 -3.45
CA ILE A 445 -6.53 -11.74 -4.77
C ILE A 445 -7.90 -11.54 -5.38
N TYR A 446 -8.19 -10.30 -5.75
CA TYR A 446 -9.43 -9.95 -6.42
C TYR A 446 -9.14 -9.56 -7.87
N ARG A 447 -9.98 -10.00 -8.78
CA ARG A 447 -10.00 -9.58 -10.17
C ARG A 447 -11.10 -8.54 -10.36
N LEU A 448 -10.76 -7.40 -10.92
CA LEU A 448 -11.68 -6.32 -11.21
C LEU A 448 -12.19 -6.46 -12.64
N ILE A 449 -13.48 -6.69 -12.83
CA ILE A 449 -14.08 -6.93 -14.15
C ILE A 449 -15.29 -6.03 -14.40
N PRO A 450 -15.59 -5.66 -15.68
CA PRO A 450 -16.82 -4.98 -16.04
C PRO A 450 -18.06 -5.84 -15.71
N ARG A 451 -19.17 -5.19 -15.38
CA ARG A 451 -20.46 -5.88 -15.18
C ARG A 451 -21.10 -6.31 -16.50
N SER A 452 -20.84 -5.57 -17.58
CA SER A 452 -21.35 -5.86 -18.94
C SER A 452 -20.18 -6.35 -19.81
N GLY A 453 -20.31 -7.54 -20.37
CA GLY A 453 -19.32 -8.18 -21.25
C GLY A 453 -19.12 -9.65 -20.87
N SER A 454 -18.61 -10.45 -21.81
CA SER A 454 -18.08 -11.78 -21.51
C SER A 454 -16.97 -11.67 -20.47
N ASN A 455 -16.90 -12.59 -19.52
CA ASN A 455 -15.72 -12.70 -18.66
C ASN A 455 -14.51 -12.87 -19.61
N PRO A 456 -13.49 -11.97 -19.52
CA PRO A 456 -12.26 -12.27 -20.24
C PRO A 456 -11.73 -13.60 -19.73
N SER A 457 -11.37 -14.53 -20.61
CA SER A 457 -10.67 -15.77 -20.23
C SER A 457 -9.24 -15.46 -19.84
N LEU A 458 -8.72 -16.18 -18.85
CA LEU A 458 -7.29 -16.22 -18.56
C LEU A 458 -6.52 -16.89 -19.69
#